data_83cb997374184bc63faad955653d9a0e
#
_entry.id   83cb997374184bc63faad955653d9a0e
#
_cell.length_a   1.000
_cell.length_b   1.000
_cell.length_c   1.000
_cell.angle_alpha   90.00
_cell.angle_beta   90.00
_cell.angle_gamma   90.00
#
_symmetry.space_group_name_H-M   'P 1'
#
loop_
_entity.id
_entity.type
_entity.pdbx_description
1 polymer ?
#
loop_
_entity_poly.entity_id
_entity_poly.type
_entity_poly.pdbx_seq_one_letter_code
_entity_poly.pdbx_strand_id
1 'polypeptide(L)'
;MITDAQKTLNLYTKQSKALKNNNLTEYNKLQIEINNLSLKNGQNKKYIDEQNSYIRNVINKGLSFENSPRAQLRSFGIINEILFPLIFSSLFYLIIALLGGVSVSTEFENEGIKLYKTPLFNDKNIILYHFASNVFTLSLCYIIALSFYIVGVGFFNGFGAINYPSGIPSIPLVENGIVDILYLIWGFLVIMFIVSFGILLSVFLRKSLLVIGVFSIIFLGYDLLKNQEFMTSLLKYLPMSYFNPIDILTKDYLSSKYGLIIGVFYISALIIVFLLISIRKYRTLSFRKI
;
A
#
# COMPACT_ATOMS: atom_id res chain seq x y z
N MET A 1 -16.34 1.38 43.20
CA MET A 1 -17.05 0.75 42.08
C MET A 1 -18.36 1.47 41.72
N ILE A 2 -19.32 1.61 42.61
CA ILE A 2 -20.61 2.29 42.30
C ILE A 2 -20.40 3.74 41.87
N THR A 3 -19.48 4.47 42.51
CA THR A 3 -19.13 5.87 42.18
C THR A 3 -18.48 6.04 40.79
N ASP A 4 -17.69 5.08 40.32
CA ASP A 4 -17.05 5.17 39.02
C ASP A 4 -18.03 4.84 37.88
N ALA A 5 -18.94 3.88 38.09
CA ALA A 5 -20.00 3.56 37.15
C ALA A 5 -20.98 4.75 36.97
N GLN A 6 -21.35 5.43 38.09
CA GLN A 6 -22.18 6.65 38.04
C GLN A 6 -21.47 7.80 37.33
N LYS A 7 -20.17 7.99 37.57
CA LYS A 7 -19.37 8.96 36.84
C LYS A 7 -19.34 8.70 35.34
N THR A 8 -19.10 7.45 34.96
CA THR A 8 -19.07 7.04 33.55
C THR A 8 -20.42 7.28 32.88
N LEU A 9 -21.53 6.92 33.54
CA LEU A 9 -22.88 7.17 33.02
C LEU A 9 -23.17 8.66 32.80
N ASN A 10 -22.73 9.49 33.76
CA ASN A 10 -22.91 10.94 33.66
C ASN A 10 -22.10 11.53 32.50
N LEU A 11 -20.87 11.04 32.25
CA LEU A 11 -20.06 11.46 31.10
C LEU A 11 -20.70 11.05 29.78
N TYR A 12 -21.21 9.82 29.65
CA TYR A 12 -21.94 9.38 28.45
C TYR A 12 -23.21 10.22 28.20
N THR A 13 -23.91 10.61 29.26
CA THR A 13 -25.11 11.48 29.15
C THR A 13 -24.73 12.87 28.65
N LYS A 14 -23.63 13.45 29.17
CA LYS A 14 -23.09 14.74 28.69
C LYS A 14 -22.61 14.63 27.24
N GLN A 15 -21.92 13.54 26.89
CA GLN A 15 -21.41 13.28 25.56
C GLN A 15 -22.56 13.16 24.53
N SER A 16 -23.67 12.48 24.90
CA SER A 16 -24.88 12.40 24.09
C SER A 16 -25.53 13.77 23.87
N LYS A 17 -25.53 14.63 24.90
CA LYS A 17 -26.03 16.02 24.75
C LYS A 17 -25.13 16.86 23.86
N ALA A 18 -23.80 16.76 24.02
CA ALA A 18 -22.85 17.46 23.18
C ALA A 18 -23.03 17.08 21.69
N LEU A 19 -23.24 15.78 21.42
CA LEU A 19 -23.51 15.28 20.08
C LEU A 19 -24.84 15.83 19.49
N LYS A 20 -25.92 15.84 20.28
CA LYS A 20 -27.21 16.41 19.87
C LYS A 20 -27.11 17.90 19.55
N ASN A 21 -26.27 18.62 20.26
CA ASN A 21 -26.03 20.05 20.07
C ASN A 21 -24.97 20.34 18.99
N ASN A 22 -24.49 19.33 18.29
CA ASN A 22 -23.43 19.41 17.27
C ASN A 22 -22.12 20.03 17.80
N ASN A 23 -21.87 19.93 19.13
CA ASN A 23 -20.67 20.42 19.78
C ASN A 23 -19.62 19.29 19.85
N LEU A 24 -18.95 19.07 18.74
CA LEU A 24 -17.99 17.95 18.57
C LEU A 24 -16.73 18.16 19.39
N THR A 25 -16.33 19.39 19.65
CA THR A 25 -15.16 19.68 20.51
C THR A 25 -15.41 19.24 21.95
N GLU A 26 -16.59 19.50 22.49
CA GLU A 26 -16.96 19.06 23.83
C GLU A 26 -17.13 17.53 23.89
N TYR A 27 -17.75 16.95 22.86
CA TYR A 27 -17.83 15.50 22.70
C TYR A 27 -16.47 14.83 22.82
N ASN A 28 -15.45 15.37 22.15
CA ASN A 28 -14.09 14.83 22.14
C ASN A 28 -13.39 15.00 23.49
N LYS A 29 -13.56 16.12 24.17
CA LYS A 29 -13.04 16.32 25.51
C LYS A 29 -13.60 15.31 26.49
N LEU A 30 -14.91 15.07 26.43
CA LEU A 30 -15.59 14.07 27.25
C LEU A 30 -15.12 12.64 26.95
N GLN A 31 -14.80 12.33 25.67
CA GLN A 31 -14.23 11.03 25.30
C GLN A 31 -12.86 10.79 25.95
N ILE A 32 -12.00 11.82 25.99
CA ILE A 32 -10.71 11.72 26.71
C ILE A 32 -10.93 11.44 28.20
N GLU A 33 -11.93 12.07 28.82
CA GLU A 33 -12.24 11.81 30.24
C GLU A 33 -12.74 10.38 30.47
N ILE A 34 -13.60 9.87 29.56
CA ILE A 34 -14.07 8.47 29.59
C ILE A 34 -12.89 7.50 29.45
N ASN A 35 -12.01 7.77 28.49
CA ASN A 35 -10.81 6.96 28.26
C ASN A 35 -9.90 6.93 29.52
N ASN A 36 -9.73 8.06 30.19
CA ASN A 36 -8.92 8.15 31.41
C ASN A 36 -9.56 7.38 32.59
N LEU A 37 -10.88 7.32 32.67
CA LEU A 37 -11.58 6.46 33.64
C LEU A 37 -11.41 4.98 33.29
N SER A 38 -11.43 4.63 32.03
CA SER A 38 -11.20 3.26 31.55
C SER A 38 -9.79 2.77 31.87
N LEU A 39 -8.79 3.66 31.85
CA LEU A 39 -7.44 3.34 32.34
C LEU A 39 -7.40 2.94 33.79
N LYS A 40 -8.16 3.64 34.66
CA LYS A 40 -8.26 3.31 36.10
C LYS A 40 -8.91 1.95 36.31
N ASN A 41 -9.74 1.51 35.37
CA ASN A 41 -10.44 0.23 35.41
C ASN A 41 -9.66 -0.94 34.75
N GLY A 42 -8.35 -0.75 34.47
CA GLY A 42 -7.46 -1.82 34.03
C GLY A 42 -7.43 -2.07 32.52
N GLN A 43 -7.96 -1.16 31.69
CA GLN A 43 -7.82 -1.28 30.25
C GLN A 43 -6.37 -1.04 29.79
N ASN A 44 -6.04 -1.56 28.62
CA ASN A 44 -4.68 -1.48 28.05
C ASN A 44 -4.23 -0.01 27.88
N LYS A 45 -3.24 0.36 28.68
CA LYS A 45 -2.71 1.73 28.74
C LYS A 45 -2.22 2.23 27.38
N LYS A 46 -1.48 1.40 26.65
CA LYS A 46 -0.94 1.78 25.33
C LYS A 46 -2.05 2.16 24.35
N TYR A 47 -3.10 1.36 24.28
CA TYR A 47 -4.24 1.62 23.42
C TYR A 47 -4.99 2.92 23.76
N ILE A 48 -5.20 3.18 25.04
CA ILE A 48 -5.90 4.38 25.51
C ILE A 48 -5.05 5.64 25.28
N ASP A 49 -3.72 5.56 25.51
CA ASP A 49 -2.81 6.69 25.26
C ASP A 49 -2.77 7.03 23.76
N GLU A 50 -2.77 6.04 22.87
CA GLU A 50 -2.85 6.22 21.42
C GLU A 50 -4.16 6.88 21.01
N GLN A 51 -5.30 6.43 21.53
CA GLN A 51 -6.61 7.06 21.26
C GLN A 51 -6.68 8.50 21.78
N ASN A 52 -6.21 8.75 23.00
CA ASN A 52 -6.20 10.09 23.56
C ASN A 52 -5.30 11.05 22.76
N SER A 53 -4.16 10.56 22.30
CA SER A 53 -3.24 11.32 21.44
C SER A 53 -3.90 11.69 20.12
N TYR A 54 -4.59 10.75 19.50
CA TYR A 54 -5.35 10.95 18.27
C TYR A 54 -6.44 12.04 18.47
N ILE A 55 -7.28 11.90 19.50
CA ILE A 55 -8.35 12.85 19.79
C ILE A 55 -7.82 14.25 20.07
N ARG A 56 -6.72 14.36 20.84
CA ARG A 56 -6.06 15.66 21.11
C ARG A 56 -5.56 16.31 19.82
N ASN A 57 -4.99 15.52 18.91
CA ASN A 57 -4.51 16.05 17.63
C ASN A 57 -5.67 16.58 16.76
N VAL A 58 -6.80 15.89 16.73
CA VAL A 58 -8.01 16.35 16.05
C VAL A 58 -8.51 17.67 16.63
N ILE A 59 -8.57 17.79 17.97
CA ILE A 59 -8.97 19.01 18.66
C ILE A 59 -8.02 20.16 18.34
N ASN A 60 -6.71 19.92 18.44
CA ASN A 60 -5.68 20.95 18.22
C ASN A 60 -5.69 21.50 16.79
N LYS A 61 -6.08 20.67 15.81
CA LYS A 61 -6.24 21.07 14.40
C LYS A 61 -7.56 21.77 14.11
N GLY A 62 -8.44 21.92 15.11
CA GLY A 62 -9.77 22.52 14.93
C GLY A 62 -10.68 21.68 14.02
N LEU A 63 -10.36 20.39 13.83
CA LEU A 63 -11.14 19.49 13.00
C LEU A 63 -12.32 18.95 13.80
N SER A 64 -13.49 18.83 13.13
CA SER A 64 -14.62 18.13 13.72
C SER A 64 -14.34 16.62 13.73
N PHE A 65 -14.32 16.04 14.92
CA PHE A 65 -14.29 14.58 15.04
C PHE A 65 -15.62 14.02 14.58
N GLU A 66 -15.66 13.47 13.42
CA GLU A 66 -16.84 12.83 12.89
C GLU A 66 -16.79 11.35 13.26
N ASN A 67 -17.40 11.02 14.39
CA ASN A 67 -17.55 9.62 14.83
C ASN A 67 -18.71 8.92 14.09
N SER A 68 -19.09 9.44 12.92
CA SER A 68 -20.09 8.80 12.08
C SER A 68 -19.41 7.80 11.14
N PRO A 69 -20.00 6.62 10.90
CA PRO A 69 -19.52 5.70 9.88
C PRO A 69 -19.37 6.36 8.50
N ARG A 70 -20.17 7.40 8.22
CA ARG A 70 -20.10 8.19 6.97
C ARG A 70 -18.88 9.10 6.89
N ALA A 71 -18.34 9.55 8.01
CA ALA A 71 -17.15 10.39 8.00
C ALA A 71 -15.87 9.62 7.64
N GLN A 72 -15.80 8.39 8.09
CA GLN A 72 -14.73 7.44 7.69
C GLN A 72 -14.85 7.05 6.21
N LEU A 73 -16.04 7.16 5.63
CA LEU A 73 -16.31 6.88 4.22
C LEU A 73 -16.07 8.08 3.28
N ARG A 74 -15.46 9.17 3.74
CA ARG A 74 -15.05 10.28 2.87
C ARG A 74 -13.83 9.91 2.04
N SER A 75 -13.68 10.55 0.89
CA SER A 75 -12.69 10.17 -0.13
C SER A 75 -11.30 9.87 0.42
N PHE A 76 -10.72 10.79 1.19
CA PHE A 76 -9.37 10.60 1.75
C PHE A 76 -9.28 9.57 2.89
N GLY A 77 -10.37 9.33 3.64
CA GLY A 77 -10.41 8.28 4.68
C GLY A 77 -10.58 6.88 4.08
N ILE A 78 -11.47 6.73 3.12
CA ILE A 78 -11.77 5.46 2.46
C ILE A 78 -10.58 4.93 1.64
N ILE A 79 -9.75 5.84 1.10
CA ILE A 79 -8.53 5.47 0.41
C ILE A 79 -7.65 4.61 1.32
N ASN A 80 -7.42 5.06 2.54
CA ASN A 80 -6.56 4.36 3.50
C ASN A 80 -7.16 3.04 3.99
N GLU A 81 -8.48 2.98 4.21
CA GLU A 81 -9.13 1.82 4.83
C GLU A 81 -9.51 0.72 3.83
N ILE A 82 -9.86 1.07 2.61
CA ILE A 82 -10.41 0.11 1.63
C ILE A 82 -9.53 0.01 0.38
N LEU A 83 -9.19 1.15 -0.24
CA LEU A 83 -8.54 1.14 -1.54
C LEU A 83 -7.11 0.63 -1.46
N PHE A 84 -6.33 1.11 -0.50
CA PHE A 84 -4.93 0.69 -0.39
C PHE A 84 -4.74 -0.76 0.02
N PRO A 85 -5.49 -1.36 0.95
CA PRO A 85 -5.44 -2.80 1.17
C PRO A 85 -5.75 -3.62 -0.09
N LEU A 86 -6.64 -3.11 -0.96
CA LEU A 86 -6.96 -3.76 -2.24
C LEU A 86 -5.81 -3.62 -3.25
N ILE A 87 -5.24 -2.41 -3.40
CA ILE A 87 -4.13 -2.11 -4.32
C ILE A 87 -2.85 -2.86 -3.91
N PHE A 88 -2.60 -3.03 -2.62
CA PHE A 88 -1.45 -3.78 -2.14
C PHE A 88 -1.77 -5.26 -1.84
N SER A 89 -2.74 -5.81 -2.59
CA SER A 89 -3.11 -7.23 -2.55
C SER A 89 -2.43 -8.04 -3.67
N SER A 90 -2.28 -9.32 -3.46
CA SER A 90 -1.74 -10.25 -4.47
C SER A 90 -2.53 -10.27 -5.76
N LEU A 91 -3.85 -10.02 -5.70
CA LEU A 91 -4.69 -9.92 -6.88
C LEU A 91 -4.27 -8.73 -7.77
N PHE A 92 -4.03 -7.58 -7.18
CA PHE A 92 -3.57 -6.41 -7.92
C PHE A 92 -2.17 -6.62 -8.50
N TYR A 93 -1.26 -7.26 -7.76
CA TYR A 93 0.07 -7.62 -8.26
C TYR A 93 0.00 -8.57 -9.46
N LEU A 94 -0.94 -9.53 -9.44
CA LEU A 94 -1.18 -10.41 -10.59
C LEU A 94 -1.72 -9.66 -11.80
N ILE A 95 -2.60 -8.68 -11.62
CA ILE A 95 -3.08 -7.82 -12.72
C ILE A 95 -1.91 -7.05 -13.35
N ILE A 96 -1.03 -6.45 -12.55
CA ILE A 96 0.17 -5.76 -13.06
C ILE A 96 1.09 -6.74 -13.81
N ALA A 97 1.28 -7.94 -13.27
CA ALA A 97 2.08 -8.99 -13.90
C ALA A 97 1.50 -9.43 -15.25
N LEU A 98 0.16 -9.60 -15.33
CA LEU A 98 -0.55 -9.93 -16.57
C LEU A 98 -0.43 -8.82 -17.64
N LEU A 99 -0.54 -7.57 -17.24
CA LEU A 99 -0.56 -6.46 -18.19
C LEU A 99 0.85 -6.02 -18.63
N GLY A 100 1.81 -6.02 -17.73
CA GLY A 100 3.16 -5.50 -17.99
C GLY A 100 4.28 -6.53 -17.87
N GLY A 101 4.15 -7.49 -16.96
CA GLY A 101 5.19 -8.47 -16.69
C GLY A 101 5.40 -9.49 -17.83
N VAL A 102 4.36 -9.79 -18.61
CA VAL A 102 4.43 -10.76 -19.72
C VAL A 102 4.76 -10.14 -21.07
N SER A 103 4.91 -8.82 -21.17
CA SER A 103 5.06 -8.11 -22.45
C SER A 103 6.18 -8.69 -23.33
N VAL A 104 7.33 -8.98 -22.76
CA VAL A 104 8.48 -9.53 -23.49
C VAL A 104 8.26 -10.99 -23.87
N SER A 105 7.61 -11.80 -23.02
CA SER A 105 7.29 -13.21 -23.38
C SER A 105 6.27 -13.31 -24.52
N THR A 106 5.33 -12.40 -24.58
CA THR A 106 4.36 -12.30 -25.71
C THR A 106 5.08 -11.98 -27.02
N GLU A 107 6.11 -11.12 -27.01
CA GLU A 107 6.94 -10.87 -28.19
C GLU A 107 7.75 -12.09 -28.62
N PHE A 108 8.18 -12.94 -27.68
CA PHE A 108 8.81 -14.21 -28.02
C PHE A 108 7.82 -15.19 -28.65
N GLU A 109 6.60 -15.29 -28.13
CA GLU A 109 5.56 -16.19 -28.68
C GLU A 109 5.08 -15.76 -30.07
N ASN A 110 4.95 -14.47 -30.30
CA ASN A 110 4.50 -13.90 -31.57
C ASN A 110 5.64 -13.72 -32.59
N GLU A 111 6.85 -14.21 -32.31
CA GLU A 111 8.04 -14.01 -33.11
C GLU A 111 8.43 -12.54 -33.39
N GLY A 112 7.74 -11.57 -32.79
CA GLY A 112 8.00 -10.14 -32.93
C GLY A 112 9.43 -9.77 -32.55
N ILE A 113 9.99 -10.51 -31.63
CA ILE A 113 11.36 -10.29 -31.16
C ILE A 113 12.41 -10.46 -32.28
N LYS A 114 12.10 -11.21 -33.36
CA LYS A 114 12.98 -11.35 -34.54
C LYS A 114 13.12 -10.02 -35.26
N LEU A 115 12.09 -9.17 -35.27
CA LEU A 115 12.11 -7.85 -35.88
C LEU A 115 13.04 -6.87 -35.16
N TYR A 116 13.15 -7.02 -33.85
CA TYR A 116 14.01 -6.16 -33.03
C TYR A 116 15.50 -6.55 -33.09
N LYS A 117 15.82 -7.79 -33.47
CA LYS A 117 17.22 -8.29 -33.60
C LYS A 117 17.86 -7.90 -34.94
N THR A 118 17.41 -6.83 -35.55
CA THR A 118 18.10 -6.25 -36.70
C THR A 118 19.33 -5.44 -36.22
N PRO A 119 20.36 -5.25 -37.07
CA PRO A 119 21.56 -4.49 -36.70
C PRO A 119 21.30 -3.03 -36.23
N LEU A 120 20.07 -2.54 -36.49
CA LEU A 120 19.67 -1.16 -36.18
C LEU A 120 19.34 -0.95 -34.68
N PHE A 121 19.02 -2.00 -33.94
CA PHE A 121 18.61 -1.87 -32.52
C PHE A 121 19.63 -2.48 -31.57
N ASN A 122 19.97 -1.72 -30.53
CA ASN A 122 20.81 -2.22 -29.45
C ASN A 122 19.96 -3.05 -28.47
N ASP A 123 20.37 -4.28 -28.19
CA ASP A 123 19.69 -5.21 -27.26
C ASP A 123 19.37 -4.57 -25.89
N LYS A 124 20.25 -3.71 -25.39
CA LYS A 124 20.03 -2.97 -24.14
C LYS A 124 18.81 -2.04 -24.25
N ASN A 125 18.72 -1.33 -25.36
CA ASN A 125 17.64 -0.35 -25.55
C ASN A 125 16.27 -1.02 -25.70
N ILE A 126 16.22 -2.22 -26.27
CA ILE A 126 14.98 -3.00 -26.41
C ILE A 126 14.40 -3.33 -25.01
N ILE A 127 15.20 -3.91 -24.13
CA ILE A 127 14.77 -4.24 -22.77
C ILE A 127 14.37 -2.99 -21.98
N LEU A 128 15.15 -1.92 -22.06
CA LEU A 128 14.85 -0.67 -21.37
C LEU A 128 13.60 0.01 -21.94
N TYR A 129 13.36 -0.09 -23.24
CA TYR A 129 12.15 0.42 -23.87
C TYR A 129 10.92 -0.33 -23.39
N HIS A 130 10.94 -1.68 -23.38
CA HIS A 130 9.85 -2.47 -22.83
C HIS A 130 9.58 -2.14 -21.37
N PHE A 131 10.64 -2.00 -20.57
CA PHE A 131 10.51 -1.60 -19.16
C PHE A 131 9.85 -0.22 -19.05
N ALA A 132 10.41 0.79 -19.70
CA ALA A 132 9.92 2.16 -19.60
C ALA A 132 8.48 2.30 -20.12
N SER A 133 8.15 1.69 -21.25
CA SER A 133 6.81 1.74 -21.85
C SER A 133 5.77 1.09 -20.94
N ASN A 134 6.04 -0.11 -20.41
CA ASN A 134 5.11 -0.80 -19.53
C ASN A 134 4.95 -0.07 -18.19
N VAL A 135 6.05 0.40 -17.58
CA VAL A 135 5.98 1.19 -16.35
C VAL A 135 5.18 2.46 -16.58
N PHE A 136 5.42 3.20 -17.67
CA PHE A 136 4.68 4.41 -17.99
C PHE A 136 3.18 4.14 -18.17
N THR A 137 2.81 3.14 -18.97
CA THR A 137 1.41 2.79 -19.23
C THR A 137 0.69 2.36 -17.95
N LEU A 138 1.28 1.46 -17.17
CA LEU A 138 0.67 0.98 -15.93
C LEU A 138 0.60 2.06 -14.85
N SER A 139 1.61 2.94 -14.78
CA SER A 139 1.59 4.08 -13.86
C SER A 139 0.51 5.09 -14.25
N LEU A 140 0.31 5.33 -15.54
CA LEU A 140 -0.77 6.19 -16.03
C LEU A 140 -2.15 5.59 -15.69
N CYS A 141 -2.35 4.29 -15.93
CA CYS A 141 -3.58 3.58 -15.54
C CYS A 141 -3.81 3.64 -14.03
N TYR A 142 -2.76 3.49 -13.24
CA TYR A 142 -2.82 3.59 -11.78
C TYR A 142 -3.28 4.97 -11.31
N ILE A 143 -2.69 6.05 -11.84
CA ILE A 143 -3.08 7.44 -11.53
C ILE A 143 -4.54 7.69 -11.93
N ILE A 144 -4.92 7.27 -13.14
CA ILE A 144 -6.29 7.46 -13.64
C ILE A 144 -7.28 6.73 -12.73
N ALA A 145 -7.02 5.46 -12.39
CA ALA A 145 -7.89 4.67 -11.52
C ALA A 145 -8.05 5.31 -10.12
N LEU A 146 -6.94 5.77 -9.52
CA LEU A 146 -6.98 6.51 -8.25
C LEU A 146 -7.77 7.80 -8.37
N SER A 147 -7.56 8.57 -9.41
CA SER A 147 -8.28 9.84 -9.64
C SER A 147 -9.79 9.61 -9.78
N PHE A 148 -10.21 8.62 -10.57
CA PHE A 148 -11.62 8.25 -10.70
C PHE A 148 -12.23 7.83 -9.36
N TYR A 149 -11.49 7.06 -8.57
CA TYR A 149 -11.95 6.64 -7.26
C TYR A 149 -12.12 7.82 -6.30
N ILE A 150 -11.10 8.70 -6.19
CA ILE A 150 -11.12 9.88 -5.33
C ILE A 150 -12.29 10.79 -5.71
N VAL A 151 -12.44 11.08 -7.00
CA VAL A 151 -13.50 11.95 -7.51
C VAL A 151 -14.88 11.29 -7.30
N GLY A 152 -15.03 10.02 -7.66
CA GLY A 152 -16.29 9.29 -7.51
C GLY A 152 -16.76 9.25 -6.05
N VAL A 153 -15.89 8.82 -5.14
CA VAL A 153 -16.24 8.80 -3.70
C VAL A 153 -16.47 10.21 -3.17
N GLY A 154 -15.64 11.17 -3.61
CA GLY A 154 -15.79 12.59 -3.21
C GLY A 154 -17.13 13.18 -3.58
N PHE A 155 -17.69 12.83 -4.74
CA PHE A 155 -19.03 13.29 -5.16
C PHE A 155 -20.16 12.74 -4.28
N PHE A 156 -20.08 11.47 -3.88
CA PHE A 156 -21.15 10.83 -3.10
C PHE A 156 -21.03 11.06 -1.60
N ASN A 157 -19.81 11.07 -1.05
CA ASN A 157 -19.57 11.08 0.39
C ASN A 157 -18.83 12.32 0.89
N GLY A 158 -18.43 13.21 -0.03
CA GLY A 158 -17.54 14.35 0.27
C GLY A 158 -16.05 13.97 0.28
N PHE A 159 -15.20 14.96 0.05
CA PHE A 159 -13.75 14.74 -0.05
C PHE A 159 -13.07 14.54 1.32
N GLY A 160 -13.63 15.08 2.38
CA GLY A 160 -13.02 15.12 3.70
C GLY A 160 -11.83 16.10 3.79
N ALA A 161 -11.18 16.13 4.95
CA ALA A 161 -10.02 16.99 5.18
C ALA A 161 -8.73 16.21 4.95
N ILE A 162 -7.86 16.73 4.09
CA ILE A 162 -6.53 16.15 3.81
C ILE A 162 -5.66 16.10 5.09
N ASN A 163 -5.79 17.10 5.95
CA ASN A 163 -5.04 17.22 7.20
C ASN A 163 -5.61 16.37 8.34
N TYR A 164 -6.63 15.55 8.05
CA TYR A 164 -7.20 14.68 9.07
C TYR A 164 -6.17 13.63 9.49
N PRO A 165 -6.01 13.35 10.79
CA PRO A 165 -5.10 12.31 11.24
C PRO A 165 -5.50 10.97 10.63
N SER A 166 -4.52 10.21 10.16
CA SER A 166 -4.80 8.87 9.65
C SER A 166 -5.35 8.00 10.78
N GLY A 167 -6.39 7.23 10.51
CA GLY A 167 -6.97 6.29 11.49
C GLY A 167 -6.09 5.07 11.78
N ILE A 168 -4.83 5.08 11.31
CA ILE A 168 -3.90 3.95 11.47
C ILE A 168 -3.37 3.96 12.91
N PRO A 169 -3.68 2.94 13.72
CA PRO A 169 -3.36 2.94 15.17
C PRO A 169 -1.87 3.13 15.48
N SER A 170 -0.99 2.62 14.61
CA SER A 170 0.47 2.69 14.81
C SER A 170 1.08 4.04 14.43
N ILE A 171 0.33 4.89 13.69
CA ILE A 171 0.80 6.20 13.22
C ILE A 171 -0.30 7.26 13.38
N PRO A 172 -0.81 7.45 14.59
CA PRO A 172 -2.02 8.26 14.82
C PRO A 172 -1.84 9.75 14.57
N LEU A 173 -0.60 10.22 14.39
CA LEU A 173 -0.28 11.63 14.20
C LEU A 173 -0.02 12.03 12.74
N VAL A 174 0.09 11.06 11.84
CA VAL A 174 0.33 11.33 10.41
C VAL A 174 -0.97 11.71 9.73
N GLU A 175 -0.93 12.73 8.88
CA GLU A 175 -2.08 13.21 8.12
C GLU A 175 -2.42 12.25 6.98
N ASN A 176 -3.72 12.10 6.65
CA ASN A 176 -4.19 11.28 5.53
C ASN A 176 -3.47 11.64 4.23
N GLY A 177 -3.33 12.93 3.92
CA GLY A 177 -2.65 13.35 2.69
C GLY A 177 -1.20 12.89 2.58
N ILE A 178 -0.46 12.81 3.69
CA ILE A 178 0.92 12.26 3.69
C ILE A 178 0.89 10.76 3.43
N VAL A 179 -0.05 10.06 4.05
CA VAL A 179 -0.22 8.61 3.83
C VAL A 179 -0.61 8.33 2.38
N ASP A 180 -1.52 9.12 1.81
CA ASP A 180 -1.95 8.98 0.41
C ASP A 180 -0.79 9.19 -0.57
N ILE A 181 0.06 10.20 -0.35
CA ILE A 181 1.25 10.43 -1.15
C ILE A 181 2.25 9.27 -1.01
N LEU A 182 2.45 8.77 0.21
CA LEU A 182 3.31 7.63 0.47
C LEU A 182 2.86 6.40 -0.32
N TYR A 183 1.58 6.09 -0.30
CA TYR A 183 1.01 4.99 -1.07
C TYR A 183 1.14 5.18 -2.58
N LEU A 184 0.94 6.41 -3.06
CA LEU A 184 1.10 6.71 -4.48
C LEU A 184 2.54 6.43 -4.94
N ILE A 185 3.54 6.92 -4.21
CA ILE A 185 4.95 6.69 -4.51
C ILE A 185 5.29 5.19 -4.43
N TRP A 186 4.76 4.51 -3.41
CA TRP A 186 4.99 3.07 -3.23
C TRP A 186 4.36 2.22 -4.33
N GLY A 187 3.17 2.61 -4.80
CA GLY A 187 2.52 1.95 -5.94
C GLY A 187 3.39 1.98 -7.21
N PHE A 188 4.02 3.12 -7.50
CA PHE A 188 4.98 3.21 -8.60
C PHE A 188 6.19 2.27 -8.42
N LEU A 189 6.73 2.22 -7.21
CA LEU A 189 7.86 1.36 -6.90
C LEU A 189 7.52 -0.13 -7.11
N VAL A 190 6.32 -0.54 -6.67
CA VAL A 190 5.81 -1.90 -6.85
C VAL A 190 5.57 -2.23 -8.33
N ILE A 191 4.99 -1.30 -9.10
CA ILE A 191 4.82 -1.45 -10.55
C ILE A 191 6.18 -1.68 -11.22
N MET A 192 7.18 -0.83 -10.93
CA MET A 192 8.53 -0.97 -11.48
C MET A 192 9.16 -2.32 -11.14
N PHE A 193 8.97 -2.78 -9.89
CA PHE A 193 9.49 -4.07 -9.46
C PHE A 193 8.84 -5.22 -10.23
N ILE A 194 7.50 -5.28 -10.29
CA ILE A 194 6.78 -6.38 -10.95
C ILE A 194 7.10 -6.41 -12.44
N VAL A 195 7.16 -5.26 -13.11
CA VAL A 195 7.51 -5.18 -14.53
C VAL A 195 8.95 -5.65 -14.76
N SER A 196 9.93 -5.19 -13.95
CA SER A 196 11.33 -5.62 -14.10
C SER A 196 11.52 -7.12 -13.86
N PHE A 197 10.84 -7.66 -12.85
CA PHE A 197 10.86 -9.09 -12.56
C PHE A 197 10.15 -9.91 -13.66
N GLY A 198 9.04 -9.39 -14.19
CA GLY A 198 8.33 -9.99 -15.32
C GLY A 198 9.18 -10.05 -16.58
N ILE A 199 9.91 -8.99 -16.89
CA ILE A 199 10.86 -8.98 -18.01
C ILE A 199 11.95 -10.02 -17.80
N LEU A 200 12.51 -10.13 -16.57
CA LEU A 200 13.48 -11.15 -16.23
C LEU A 200 12.93 -12.55 -16.52
N LEU A 201 11.77 -12.86 -15.95
CA LEU A 201 11.12 -14.17 -16.18
C LEU A 201 10.82 -14.42 -17.66
N SER A 202 10.35 -13.40 -18.38
CA SER A 202 10.02 -13.50 -19.81
C SER A 202 11.23 -13.87 -20.67
N VAL A 203 12.39 -13.27 -20.37
CA VAL A 203 13.65 -13.58 -21.10
C VAL A 203 14.12 -15.01 -20.84
N PHE A 204 13.85 -15.55 -19.63
CA PHE A 204 14.21 -16.94 -19.30
C PHE A 204 13.21 -17.97 -19.81
N LEU A 205 11.91 -17.74 -19.58
CA LEU A 205 10.84 -18.72 -19.82
C LEU A 205 10.29 -18.64 -21.24
N ARG A 206 10.30 -17.46 -21.86
CA ARG A 206 9.82 -17.17 -23.24
C ARG A 206 8.36 -17.57 -23.52
N LYS A 207 7.59 -17.91 -22.51
CA LYS A 207 6.18 -18.29 -22.58
C LYS A 207 5.39 -17.52 -21.54
N SER A 208 4.39 -16.77 -21.99
CA SER A 208 3.55 -15.92 -21.16
C SER A 208 2.85 -16.70 -20.05
N LEU A 209 2.32 -17.89 -20.38
CA LEU A 209 1.65 -18.75 -19.41
C LEU A 209 2.56 -19.19 -18.26
N LEU A 210 3.83 -19.48 -18.56
CA LEU A 210 4.81 -19.86 -17.52
C LEU A 210 5.17 -18.67 -16.63
N VAL A 211 5.31 -17.47 -17.20
CA VAL A 211 5.58 -16.23 -16.45
C VAL A 211 4.43 -15.97 -15.48
N ILE A 212 3.18 -16.05 -15.95
CA ILE A 212 1.98 -15.88 -15.12
C ILE A 212 1.93 -16.94 -14.02
N GLY A 213 2.20 -18.19 -14.36
CA GLY A 213 2.24 -19.29 -13.39
C GLY A 213 3.23 -19.06 -12.26
N VAL A 214 4.45 -18.58 -12.57
CA VAL A 214 5.45 -18.23 -11.57
C VAL A 214 4.97 -17.08 -10.69
N PHE A 215 4.41 -16.01 -11.26
CA PHE A 215 3.84 -14.91 -10.47
C PHE A 215 2.72 -15.37 -9.56
N SER A 216 1.82 -16.23 -10.06
CA SER A 216 0.71 -16.77 -9.27
C SER A 216 1.22 -17.56 -8.07
N ILE A 217 2.20 -18.44 -8.26
CA ILE A 217 2.80 -19.22 -7.17
C ILE A 217 3.44 -18.30 -6.14
N ILE A 218 4.18 -17.29 -6.60
CA ILE A 218 4.90 -16.39 -5.72
C ILE A 218 3.93 -15.51 -4.91
N PHE A 219 2.96 -14.85 -5.54
CA PHE A 219 2.08 -13.92 -4.85
C PHE A 219 1.03 -14.62 -4.00
N LEU A 220 0.35 -15.64 -4.53
CA LEU A 220 -0.62 -16.41 -3.75
C LEU A 220 0.07 -17.24 -2.67
N GLY A 221 1.23 -17.82 -2.97
CA GLY A 221 2.03 -18.54 -1.98
C GLY A 221 2.48 -17.64 -0.83
N TYR A 222 2.91 -16.41 -1.14
CA TYR A 222 3.23 -15.43 -0.10
C TYR A 222 2.03 -15.12 0.79
N ASP A 223 0.83 -14.88 0.21
CA ASP A 223 -0.37 -14.57 0.99
C ASP A 223 -0.78 -15.72 1.92
N LEU A 224 -0.64 -16.97 1.47
CA LEU A 224 -0.95 -18.14 2.28
C LEU A 224 0.05 -18.34 3.43
N LEU A 225 1.31 -18.03 3.18
CA LEU A 225 2.42 -18.36 4.10
C LEU A 225 2.79 -17.21 5.04
N LYS A 226 2.50 -15.95 4.70
CA LYS A 226 2.94 -14.76 5.47
C LYS A 226 2.50 -14.73 6.94
N ASN A 227 1.41 -15.43 7.28
CA ASN A 227 0.87 -15.49 8.64
C ASN A 227 1.35 -16.73 9.44
N GLN A 228 2.20 -17.57 8.84
CA GLN A 228 2.72 -18.76 9.51
C GLN A 228 3.95 -18.40 10.36
N GLU A 229 4.02 -18.93 11.56
CA GLU A 229 5.08 -18.61 12.53
C GLU A 229 6.50 -18.86 11.98
N PHE A 230 6.70 -19.97 11.24
CA PHE A 230 8.00 -20.32 10.65
C PHE A 230 8.47 -19.32 9.59
N MET A 231 7.54 -18.59 8.95
CA MET A 231 7.86 -17.59 7.93
C MET A 231 8.35 -16.26 8.53
N THR A 232 8.06 -15.97 9.79
CA THR A 232 8.34 -14.66 10.41
C THR A 232 9.81 -14.25 10.27
N SER A 233 10.74 -15.19 10.42
CA SER A 233 12.18 -14.94 10.26
C SER A 233 12.59 -14.69 8.80
N LEU A 234 11.87 -15.25 7.83
CA LEU A 234 12.16 -15.14 6.39
C LEU A 234 11.50 -13.91 5.76
N LEU A 235 10.37 -13.45 6.32
CA LEU A 235 9.61 -12.32 5.75
C LEU A 235 10.46 -11.07 5.55
N LYS A 236 11.39 -10.78 6.45
CA LYS A 236 12.30 -9.61 6.34
C LYS A 236 13.22 -9.64 5.11
N TYR A 237 13.42 -10.80 4.49
CA TYR A 237 14.23 -10.96 3.28
C TYR A 237 13.40 -11.01 2.00
N LEU A 238 12.08 -11.17 2.10
CA LEU A 238 11.21 -11.28 0.93
C LEU A 238 10.83 -9.88 0.41
N PRO A 239 11.00 -9.60 -0.89
CA PRO A 239 10.64 -8.30 -1.48
C PRO A 239 9.19 -7.89 -1.24
N MET A 240 8.27 -8.86 -1.23
CA MET A 240 6.84 -8.63 -1.04
C MET A 240 6.50 -8.06 0.32
N SER A 241 7.30 -8.33 1.35
CA SER A 241 7.12 -7.75 2.68
C SER A 241 7.32 -6.22 2.69
N TYR A 242 7.99 -5.72 1.67
CA TYR A 242 8.24 -4.27 1.49
C TYR A 242 7.28 -3.62 0.49
N PHE A 243 6.28 -4.32 -0.03
CA PHE A 243 5.34 -3.76 -1.00
C PHE A 243 4.31 -2.83 -0.36
N ASN A 244 3.91 -3.09 0.89
CA ASN A 244 2.98 -2.24 1.61
C ASN A 244 3.74 -1.34 2.59
N PRO A 245 3.72 0.00 2.41
CA PRO A 245 4.45 0.92 3.28
C PRO A 245 3.93 0.92 4.72
N ILE A 246 2.64 0.65 4.93
CA ILE A 246 2.08 0.57 6.28
C ILE A 246 2.58 -0.68 7.00
N ASP A 247 2.68 -1.81 6.33
CA ASP A 247 3.25 -3.02 6.91
C ASP A 247 4.70 -2.79 7.40
N ILE A 248 5.47 -1.99 6.67
CA ILE A 248 6.84 -1.64 7.06
C ILE A 248 6.85 -0.81 8.36
N LEU A 249 5.85 0.06 8.55
CA LEU A 249 5.76 0.91 9.72
C LEU A 249 5.14 0.23 10.94
N THR A 250 4.30 -0.79 10.72
CA THR A 250 3.46 -1.39 11.77
C THR A 250 3.94 -2.75 12.25
N LYS A 251 4.60 -3.53 11.38
CA LYS A 251 5.04 -4.88 11.73
C LYS A 251 6.41 -4.86 12.40
N ASP A 252 6.52 -5.43 13.58
CA ASP A 252 7.72 -5.42 14.43
C ASP A 252 9.00 -5.89 13.71
N TYR A 253 8.88 -6.90 12.83
CA TYR A 253 10.03 -7.43 12.08
C TYR A 253 10.55 -6.50 10.98
N LEU A 254 9.80 -5.48 10.58
CA LEU A 254 10.18 -4.46 9.59
C LEU A 254 10.32 -3.07 10.22
N SER A 255 9.66 -2.82 11.37
CA SER A 255 9.57 -1.51 11.99
C SER A 255 10.91 -1.11 12.58
N SER A 256 11.71 -0.49 11.74
CA SER A 256 12.92 0.24 12.15
C SER A 256 12.73 1.72 11.87
N LYS A 257 13.48 2.58 12.57
CA LYS A 257 13.49 4.04 12.31
C LYS A 257 13.73 4.37 10.83
N TYR A 258 14.35 3.47 10.08
CA TYR A 258 14.71 3.62 8.66
C TYR A 258 14.02 2.60 7.76
N GLY A 259 12.98 1.91 8.24
CA GLY A 259 12.34 0.80 7.51
C GLY A 259 11.88 1.18 6.10
N LEU A 260 11.24 2.35 5.94
CA LEU A 260 10.81 2.85 4.63
C LEU A 260 12.01 3.10 3.70
N ILE A 261 13.07 3.71 4.20
CA ILE A 261 14.27 3.99 3.40
C ILE A 261 14.92 2.68 2.96
N ILE A 262 15.08 1.73 3.89
CA ILE A 262 15.59 0.39 3.60
C ILE A 262 14.73 -0.30 2.53
N GLY A 263 13.41 -0.22 2.64
CA GLY A 263 12.47 -0.78 1.67
C GLY A 263 12.67 -0.22 0.26
N VAL A 264 12.76 1.12 0.12
CA VAL A 264 13.02 1.77 -1.16
C VAL A 264 14.35 1.32 -1.77
N PHE A 265 15.45 1.36 -0.99
CA PHE A 265 16.76 0.93 -1.48
C PHE A 265 16.77 -0.54 -1.88
N TYR A 266 16.17 -1.41 -1.07
CA TYR A 266 16.12 -2.84 -1.34
C TYR A 266 15.35 -3.16 -2.63
N ILE A 267 14.14 -2.62 -2.79
CA ILE A 267 13.34 -2.83 -4.01
C ILE A 267 14.04 -2.22 -5.22
N SER A 268 14.60 -1.01 -5.10
CA SER A 268 15.31 -0.33 -6.20
C SER A 268 16.55 -1.11 -6.63
N ALA A 269 17.32 -1.65 -5.70
CA ALA A 269 18.46 -2.49 -6.00
C ALA A 269 18.05 -3.75 -6.77
N LEU A 270 16.96 -4.41 -6.36
CA LEU A 270 16.43 -5.58 -7.05
C LEU A 270 15.96 -5.25 -8.48
N ILE A 271 15.29 -4.11 -8.69
CA ILE A 271 14.89 -3.64 -10.02
C ILE A 271 16.11 -3.53 -10.95
N ILE A 272 17.16 -2.88 -10.46
CA ILE A 272 18.41 -2.71 -11.23
C ILE A 272 19.04 -4.08 -11.55
N VAL A 273 19.13 -4.96 -10.56
CA VAL A 273 19.69 -6.31 -10.73
C VAL A 273 18.89 -7.10 -11.77
N PHE A 274 17.56 -7.08 -11.69
CA PHE A 274 16.71 -7.80 -12.64
C PHE A 274 16.87 -7.29 -14.07
N LEU A 275 16.94 -5.97 -14.27
CA LEU A 275 17.15 -5.37 -15.56
C LEU A 275 18.55 -5.72 -16.13
N LEU A 276 19.59 -5.65 -15.30
CA LEU A 276 20.96 -6.00 -15.73
C LEU A 276 21.09 -7.47 -16.16
N ILE A 277 20.49 -8.38 -15.38
CA ILE A 277 20.47 -9.81 -15.71
C ILE A 277 19.66 -10.03 -16.99
N SER A 278 18.52 -9.39 -17.14
CA SER A 278 17.67 -9.48 -18.33
C SER A 278 18.40 -9.02 -19.59
N ILE A 279 19.08 -7.87 -19.55
CA ILE A 279 19.88 -7.34 -20.65
C ILE A 279 21.01 -8.30 -21.02
N ARG A 280 21.74 -8.79 -20.01
CA ARG A 280 22.85 -9.74 -20.23
C ARG A 280 22.35 -11.03 -20.88
N LYS A 281 21.26 -11.60 -20.35
CA LYS A 281 20.66 -12.83 -20.89
C LYS A 281 20.12 -12.64 -22.29
N TYR A 282 19.43 -11.51 -22.55
CA TYR A 282 18.86 -11.20 -23.86
C TYR A 282 19.94 -11.11 -24.95
N ARG A 283 21.12 -10.53 -24.65
CA ARG A 283 22.26 -10.50 -25.58
C ARG A 283 22.79 -11.89 -25.95
N THR A 284 22.76 -12.84 -25.02
CA THR A 284 23.26 -14.20 -25.26
C THR A 284 22.28 -15.10 -26.00
N LEU A 285 21.06 -14.63 -26.25
CA LEU A 285 20.06 -15.41 -27.00
C LEU A 285 20.43 -15.46 -28.48
N SER A 286 20.77 -16.64 -28.93
CA SER A 286 20.96 -16.93 -30.34
C SER A 286 19.62 -17.38 -30.95
N PHE A 287 19.08 -16.61 -31.91
CA PHE A 287 17.78 -16.88 -32.57
C PHE A 287 17.88 -17.88 -33.73
N ARG A 288 19.04 -18.52 -33.92
CA ARG A 288 19.22 -19.56 -34.99
C ARG A 288 18.49 -20.88 -34.72
N LYS A 289 17.80 -21.03 -33.57
CA LYS A 289 17.14 -22.27 -33.15
C LYS A 289 15.73 -22.06 -32.59
N ILE A 290 15.00 -21.12 -33.12
CA ILE A 290 13.55 -21.02 -32.85
C ILE A 290 12.82 -21.23 -34.18
#